data_20e8e002e6ae2484e15dda966fb69b57
#
_entry.id   20e8e002e6ae2484e15dda966fb69b57
#
_cell.length_a   1.000
_cell.length_b   1.000
_cell.length_c   1.000
_cell.angle_alpha   90.00
_cell.angle_beta   90.00
_cell.angle_gamma   90.00
#
_symmetry.space_group_name_H-M   'P 1'
#
loop_
_entity.id
_entity.type
_entity.pdbx_description
1 polymer ?
#
loop_
_entity_poly.entity_id
_entity_poly.type
_entity_poly.pdbx_seq_one_letter_code
_entity_poly.pdbx_strand_id
1 'polypeptide(L)'
;ASDVYKRQFLAPTKPYINDLIAYITPLLIFAQLLLTFCKIEKLNELKPKAWHGWLLLFQTISCLAIAALLVCCPMDEIYREVFEGAMVCVICPTATAAAVITGKLGGSASTLTTYTLLSNLLAAVAVPLVFPLVEPHADMTFFAAFLKILSKVFPLLLFPFFLAWFLRVFMPRVHHFLLGFHDLAFYLWGVALAIVSGQTVRSLAISDAPVSVEILIAFAGLVACCLQFFLGKNIGGRYNDRISGGQALGQKNTVLAIWMAYTYLNPLSSVGPGSYVLWQNLINSWQLWKKRKREEEEAQH
;
A
#
# COMPACT_ATOMS: atom_id res chain seq x y z
N ALA A 1 -18.85 2.19 32.38
CA ALA A 1 -19.01 3.50 31.69
C ALA A 1 -18.22 3.58 30.37
N SER A 2 -17.00 3.04 30.33
CA SER A 2 -16.16 3.01 29.11
C SER A 2 -16.80 2.24 27.95
N ASP A 3 -17.42 1.08 28.20
CA ASP A 3 -18.02 0.24 27.15
C ASP A 3 -19.34 0.79 26.60
N VAL A 4 -20.11 1.48 27.42
CA VAL A 4 -21.36 2.13 26.97
C VAL A 4 -21.04 3.34 26.08
N TYR A 5 -20.00 4.11 26.40
CA TYR A 5 -19.53 5.21 25.55
C TYR A 5 -18.93 4.71 24.24
N LYS A 6 -18.12 3.64 24.26
CA LYS A 6 -17.61 3.01 23.04
C LYS A 6 -18.74 2.53 22.12
N ARG A 7 -19.75 1.87 22.67
CA ARG A 7 -20.90 1.36 21.89
C ARG A 7 -21.86 2.46 21.40
N GLN A 8 -22.04 3.55 22.14
CA GLN A 8 -22.91 4.65 21.73
C GLN A 8 -22.28 5.58 20.70
N PHE A 9 -20.98 5.85 20.78
CA PHE A 9 -20.27 6.68 19.79
C PHE A 9 -20.01 5.94 18.47
N LEU A 10 -19.95 4.60 18.53
CA LEU A 10 -19.77 3.70 17.39
C LEU A 10 -21.04 2.93 17.04
N ALA A 11 -22.21 3.43 17.51
CA ALA A 11 -23.49 2.92 17.06
C ALA A 11 -23.44 2.70 15.55
N PRO A 12 -23.95 1.57 15.03
CA PRO A 12 -23.77 1.18 13.65
C PRO A 12 -24.16 2.35 12.75
N THR A 13 -23.14 3.02 12.21
CA THR A 13 -23.35 3.98 11.13
C THR A 13 -24.23 3.26 10.14
N LYS A 14 -25.36 3.89 9.79
CA LYS A 14 -26.41 3.30 8.95
C LYS A 14 -25.76 2.44 7.85
N PRO A 15 -26.25 1.23 7.56
CA PRO A 15 -25.65 0.33 6.57
C PRO A 15 -25.28 1.05 5.26
N TYR A 16 -26.05 2.02 4.84
CA TYR A 16 -25.78 2.89 3.69
C TYR A 16 -24.42 3.61 3.71
N ILE A 17 -23.89 3.97 4.88
CA ILE A 17 -22.59 4.65 4.98
C ILE A 17 -21.46 3.63 4.76
N ASN A 18 -21.60 2.41 5.28
CA ASN A 18 -20.60 1.36 5.06
C ASN A 18 -20.54 0.94 3.59
N ASP A 19 -21.71 0.78 2.94
CA ASP A 19 -21.78 0.47 1.52
C ASP A 19 -21.19 1.61 0.69
N LEU A 20 -21.52 2.86 1.03
CA LEU A 20 -20.96 4.05 0.37
C LEU A 20 -19.43 4.08 0.47
N ILE A 21 -18.88 3.84 1.66
CA ILE A 21 -17.42 3.79 1.91
C ILE A 21 -16.78 2.65 1.09
N ALA A 22 -17.44 1.49 1.02
CA ALA A 22 -16.94 0.34 0.27
C ALA A 22 -16.81 0.63 -1.24
N TYR A 23 -17.66 1.49 -1.80
CA TYR A 23 -17.58 1.92 -3.20
C TYR A 23 -16.64 3.12 -3.40
N ILE A 24 -16.67 4.10 -2.50
CA ILE A 24 -15.88 5.33 -2.65
C ILE A 24 -14.39 5.05 -2.51
N THR A 25 -13.97 4.18 -1.59
CA THR A 25 -12.53 3.93 -1.36
C THR A 25 -11.82 3.39 -2.59
N PRO A 26 -12.29 2.34 -3.29
CA PRO A 26 -11.68 1.89 -4.54
C PRO A 26 -11.69 2.96 -5.63
N LEU A 27 -12.75 3.77 -5.73
CA LEU A 27 -12.83 4.87 -6.70
C LEU A 27 -11.76 5.94 -6.44
N LEU A 28 -11.54 6.31 -5.18
CA LEU A 28 -10.47 7.25 -4.79
C LEU A 28 -9.09 6.68 -5.11
N ILE A 29 -8.84 5.40 -4.83
CA ILE A 29 -7.59 4.71 -5.17
C ILE A 29 -7.37 4.72 -6.69
N PHE A 30 -8.41 4.39 -7.46
CA PHE A 30 -8.39 4.40 -8.92
C PHE A 30 -8.03 5.80 -9.46
N ALA A 31 -8.71 6.84 -8.98
CA ALA A 31 -8.49 8.20 -9.41
C ALA A 31 -7.04 8.68 -9.09
N GLN A 32 -6.52 8.34 -7.92
CA GLN A 32 -5.13 8.64 -7.55
C GLN A 32 -4.12 7.96 -8.48
N LEU A 33 -4.33 6.68 -8.78
CA LEU A 33 -3.47 5.92 -9.70
C LEU A 33 -3.55 6.51 -11.11
N LEU A 34 -4.75 6.84 -11.60
CA LEU A 34 -4.94 7.45 -12.91
C LEU A 34 -4.19 8.78 -13.03
N LEU A 35 -4.39 9.69 -12.08
CA LEU A 35 -3.70 10.99 -12.07
C LEU A 35 -2.18 10.83 -11.98
N THR A 36 -1.70 9.83 -11.26
CA THR A 36 -0.28 9.53 -11.15
C THR A 36 0.29 8.99 -12.46
N PHE A 37 -0.41 8.06 -13.11
CA PHE A 37 0.04 7.50 -14.38
C PHE A 37 -0.09 8.46 -15.55
N CYS A 38 -1.02 9.43 -15.51
CA CYS A 38 -1.06 10.53 -16.48
C CYS A 38 0.22 11.36 -16.49
N LYS A 39 0.93 11.46 -15.35
CA LYS A 39 2.20 12.22 -15.23
C LYS A 39 3.41 11.53 -15.89
N ILE A 40 3.27 10.28 -16.35
CA ILE A 40 4.34 9.58 -17.08
C ILE A 40 4.48 10.21 -18.47
N GLU A 41 5.56 10.95 -18.72
CA GLU A 41 5.73 11.66 -19.98
C GLU A 41 6.08 10.75 -21.15
N LYS A 42 6.95 9.78 -20.95
CA LYS A 42 7.41 8.87 -22.02
C LYS A 42 7.45 7.42 -21.54
N LEU A 43 6.74 6.53 -22.22
CA LEU A 43 6.80 5.09 -21.93
C LEU A 43 8.21 4.50 -22.12
N ASN A 44 9.02 5.07 -23.00
CA ASN A 44 10.40 4.64 -23.22
C ASN A 44 11.34 4.88 -22.02
N GLU A 45 10.90 5.68 -21.04
CA GLU A 45 11.62 5.91 -19.79
C GLU A 45 11.32 4.84 -18.73
N LEU A 46 10.23 4.07 -18.92
CA LEU A 46 9.88 2.94 -18.06
C LEU A 46 10.75 1.73 -18.38
N LYS A 47 12.02 1.79 -17.96
CA LYS A 47 12.98 0.69 -18.19
C LYS A 47 13.15 -0.12 -16.91
N PRO A 48 12.75 -1.40 -16.89
CA PRO A 48 13.05 -2.30 -15.78
C PRO A 48 14.56 -2.42 -15.56
N LYS A 49 14.99 -2.35 -14.32
CA LYS A 49 16.38 -2.59 -13.90
C LYS A 49 16.47 -3.91 -13.13
N ALA A 50 17.66 -4.51 -13.07
CA ALA A 50 17.85 -5.78 -12.37
C ALA A 50 17.42 -5.72 -10.89
N TRP A 51 17.66 -4.61 -10.21
CA TRP A 51 17.27 -4.47 -8.82
C TRP A 51 15.73 -4.47 -8.61
N HIS A 52 14.93 -4.07 -9.62
CA HIS A 52 13.46 -4.22 -9.57
C HIS A 52 13.09 -5.70 -9.41
N GLY A 53 13.72 -6.58 -10.18
CA GLY A 53 13.49 -8.02 -10.10
C GLY A 53 13.81 -8.59 -8.71
N TRP A 54 14.93 -8.18 -8.10
CA TRP A 54 15.30 -8.61 -6.76
C TRP A 54 14.32 -8.13 -5.69
N LEU A 55 13.81 -6.89 -5.78
CA LEU A 55 12.81 -6.39 -4.84
C LEU A 55 11.47 -7.11 -5.00
N LEU A 56 11.03 -7.36 -6.25
CA LEU A 56 9.80 -8.12 -6.50
C LEU A 56 9.94 -9.57 -6.01
N LEU A 57 11.09 -10.19 -6.21
CA LEU A 57 11.38 -11.54 -5.71
C LEU A 57 11.31 -11.58 -4.18
N PHE A 58 11.96 -10.62 -3.49
CA PHE A 58 11.85 -10.49 -2.04
C PHE A 58 10.40 -10.35 -1.60
N GLN A 59 9.64 -9.47 -2.24
CA GLN A 59 8.23 -9.20 -1.93
C GLN A 59 7.38 -10.46 -2.09
N THR A 60 7.60 -11.20 -3.18
CA THR A 60 6.90 -12.45 -3.48
C THR A 60 7.26 -13.55 -2.48
N ILE A 61 8.55 -13.80 -2.27
CA ILE A 61 9.01 -14.87 -1.37
C ILE A 61 8.55 -14.59 0.06
N SER A 62 8.68 -13.35 0.55
CA SER A 62 8.25 -12.99 1.91
C SER A 62 6.75 -13.15 2.08
N CYS A 63 5.94 -12.73 1.09
CA CYS A 63 4.50 -12.91 1.11
C CYS A 63 4.12 -14.41 1.15
N LEU A 64 4.71 -15.20 0.26
CA LEU A 64 4.44 -16.64 0.19
C LEU A 64 4.91 -17.38 1.45
N ALA A 65 6.04 -16.98 2.05
CA ALA A 65 6.53 -17.57 3.30
C ALA A 65 5.57 -17.29 4.47
N ILE A 66 5.07 -16.05 4.58
CA ILE A 66 4.09 -15.69 5.62
C ILE A 66 2.76 -16.43 5.34
N ALA A 67 2.31 -16.47 4.09
CA ALA A 67 1.09 -17.20 3.72
C ALA A 67 1.20 -18.71 4.02
N ALA A 68 2.34 -19.33 3.71
CA ALA A 68 2.59 -20.74 4.04
C ALA A 68 2.59 -20.96 5.55
N LEU A 69 3.15 -20.04 6.34
CA LEU A 69 3.08 -20.10 7.79
C LEU A 69 1.64 -20.04 8.28
N LEU A 70 0.83 -19.12 7.75
CA LEU A 70 -0.58 -18.96 8.11
C LEU A 70 -1.46 -20.16 7.74
N VAL A 71 -1.13 -20.85 6.64
CA VAL A 71 -1.90 -21.99 6.13
C VAL A 71 -1.47 -23.31 6.78
N CYS A 72 -0.15 -23.50 6.95
CA CYS A 72 0.40 -24.81 7.36
C CYS A 72 0.59 -24.94 8.87
N CYS A 73 0.72 -23.84 9.62
CA CYS A 73 0.96 -23.87 11.04
C CYS A 73 -0.32 -23.50 11.81
N PRO A 74 -0.87 -24.42 12.64
CA PRO A 74 -1.94 -24.04 13.55
C PRO A 74 -1.40 -23.01 14.55
N MET A 75 -2.09 -21.88 14.65
CA MET A 75 -1.73 -20.80 15.56
C MET A 75 -2.97 -20.14 16.13
N ASP A 76 -2.82 -19.52 17.29
CA ASP A 76 -3.88 -18.74 17.90
C ASP A 76 -4.28 -17.57 17.00
N GLU A 77 -5.55 -17.19 17.03
CA GLU A 77 -6.13 -16.12 16.23
C GLU A 77 -5.33 -14.82 16.34
N ILE A 78 -4.82 -14.51 17.52
CA ILE A 78 -3.96 -13.36 17.83
C ILE A 78 -2.72 -13.30 16.93
N TYR A 79 -1.97 -14.40 16.84
CA TYR A 79 -0.77 -14.44 15.99
C TYR A 79 -1.12 -14.44 14.52
N ARG A 80 -2.26 -15.04 14.18
CA ARG A 80 -2.79 -15.03 12.81
C ARG A 80 -2.96 -13.60 12.29
N GLU A 81 -3.65 -12.75 13.06
CA GLU A 81 -3.89 -11.34 12.71
C GLU A 81 -2.60 -10.53 12.56
N VAL A 82 -1.59 -10.79 13.40
CA VAL A 82 -0.26 -10.17 13.31
C VAL A 82 0.43 -10.52 11.99
N PHE A 83 0.44 -11.80 11.62
CA PHE A 83 1.08 -12.25 10.39
C PHE A 83 0.29 -11.84 9.14
N GLU A 84 -1.04 -11.80 9.19
CA GLU A 84 -1.87 -11.24 8.12
C GLU A 84 -1.54 -9.75 7.87
N GLY A 85 -1.51 -8.95 8.94
CA GLY A 85 -1.14 -7.54 8.85
C GLY A 85 0.27 -7.34 8.27
N ALA A 86 1.24 -8.14 8.69
CA ALA A 86 2.61 -8.12 8.16
C ALA A 86 2.65 -8.55 6.68
N MET A 87 1.91 -9.60 6.30
CA MET A 87 1.80 -10.07 4.92
C MET A 87 1.26 -8.97 3.99
N VAL A 88 0.21 -8.27 4.41
CA VAL A 88 -0.35 -7.15 3.63
C VAL A 88 0.68 -6.02 3.49
N CYS A 89 1.41 -5.67 4.57
CA CYS A 89 2.47 -4.66 4.50
C CYS A 89 3.58 -5.03 3.51
N VAL A 90 3.85 -6.32 3.33
CA VAL A 90 4.89 -6.79 2.39
C VAL A 90 4.37 -6.81 0.96
N ILE A 91 3.20 -7.42 0.70
CA ILE A 91 2.70 -7.61 -0.68
C ILE A 91 2.14 -6.34 -1.30
N CYS A 92 1.73 -5.36 -0.49
CA CYS A 92 1.19 -4.12 -0.98
C CYS A 92 2.15 -3.43 -1.94
N PRO A 93 1.67 -2.89 -3.07
CA PRO A 93 2.50 -2.20 -4.03
C PRO A 93 3.02 -0.86 -3.49
N THR A 94 3.98 -0.30 -4.21
CA THR A 94 4.59 0.99 -3.89
C THR A 94 3.57 2.13 -3.97
N ALA A 95 3.69 3.09 -3.06
CA ALA A 95 2.85 4.28 -3.05
C ALA A 95 3.06 5.15 -4.31
N THR A 96 1.99 5.75 -4.80
CA THR A 96 2.04 6.71 -5.91
C THR A 96 2.91 7.94 -5.59
N ALA A 97 2.89 8.38 -4.33
CA ALA A 97 3.70 9.51 -3.86
C ALA A 97 5.19 9.20 -3.73
N ALA A 98 5.60 7.94 -3.80
CA ALA A 98 6.99 7.53 -3.63
C ALA A 98 7.94 8.15 -4.67
N ALA A 99 7.48 8.34 -5.91
CA ALA A 99 8.26 8.98 -6.96
C ALA A 99 8.65 10.43 -6.59
N VAL A 100 7.72 11.18 -6.02
CA VAL A 100 7.94 12.57 -5.59
C VAL A 100 8.96 12.61 -4.44
N ILE A 101 8.80 11.76 -3.43
CA ILE A 101 9.73 11.68 -2.29
C ILE A 101 11.12 11.24 -2.76
N THR A 102 11.19 10.26 -3.67
CA THR A 102 12.45 9.80 -4.27
C THR A 102 13.18 10.95 -4.96
N GLY A 103 12.49 11.73 -5.79
CA GLY A 103 13.08 12.90 -6.44
C GLY A 103 13.58 13.93 -5.43
N LYS A 104 12.79 14.25 -4.41
CA LYS A 104 13.21 15.17 -3.33
C LYS A 104 14.44 14.66 -2.56
N LEU A 105 14.62 13.36 -2.43
CA LEU A 105 15.80 12.74 -1.80
C LEU A 105 17.02 12.67 -2.74
N GLY A 106 16.85 12.96 -4.04
CA GLY A 106 17.91 12.89 -5.04
C GLY A 106 18.04 11.53 -5.73
N GLY A 107 17.01 10.69 -5.64
CA GLY A 107 16.90 9.44 -6.39
C GLY A 107 16.18 9.62 -7.72
N SER A 108 16.06 8.53 -8.50
CA SER A 108 15.40 8.53 -9.80
C SER A 108 13.90 8.29 -9.70
N ALA A 109 13.10 9.34 -9.91
CA ALA A 109 11.64 9.23 -9.94
C ALA A 109 11.15 8.32 -11.09
N SER A 110 11.83 8.32 -12.24
CA SER A 110 11.47 7.47 -13.39
C SER A 110 11.65 5.99 -13.09
N THR A 111 12.79 5.59 -12.50
CA THR A 111 13.00 4.17 -12.12
C THR A 111 12.03 3.72 -11.04
N LEU A 112 11.69 4.62 -10.11
CA LEU A 112 10.68 4.32 -9.10
C LEU A 112 9.29 4.15 -9.71
N THR A 113 8.90 5.00 -10.65
CA THR A 113 7.61 4.86 -11.34
C THR A 113 7.53 3.53 -12.08
N THR A 114 8.63 3.10 -12.71
CA THR A 114 8.73 1.76 -13.31
C THR A 114 8.48 0.66 -12.27
N TYR A 115 9.14 0.75 -11.11
CA TYR A 115 8.91 -0.22 -10.05
C TYR A 115 7.49 -0.19 -9.51
N THR A 116 6.88 1.00 -9.36
CA THR A 116 5.49 1.15 -8.93
C THR A 116 4.54 0.38 -9.86
N LEU A 117 4.73 0.49 -11.18
CA LEU A 117 3.93 -0.26 -12.14
C LEU A 117 4.14 -1.78 -12.00
N LEU A 118 5.39 -2.23 -11.89
CA LEU A 118 5.71 -3.64 -11.71
C LEU A 118 5.17 -4.21 -10.40
N SER A 119 5.25 -3.46 -9.31
CA SER A 119 4.70 -3.88 -8.01
C SER A 119 3.17 -3.90 -8.00
N ASN A 120 2.52 -2.99 -8.73
CA ASN A 120 1.06 -3.05 -8.95
C ASN A 120 0.66 -4.32 -9.71
N LEU A 121 1.42 -4.68 -10.76
CA LEU A 121 1.19 -5.92 -11.50
C LEU A 121 1.38 -7.16 -10.61
N LEU A 122 2.44 -7.18 -9.81
CA LEU A 122 2.67 -8.25 -8.85
C LEU A 122 1.51 -8.38 -7.86
N ALA A 123 1.09 -7.28 -7.24
CA ALA A 123 -0.01 -7.29 -6.27
C ALA A 123 -1.35 -7.70 -6.91
N ALA A 124 -1.61 -7.24 -8.15
CA ALA A 124 -2.83 -7.58 -8.89
C ALA A 124 -3.00 -9.08 -9.15
N VAL A 125 -1.88 -9.82 -9.17
CA VAL A 125 -1.87 -11.28 -9.35
C VAL A 125 -1.73 -12.01 -8.00
N ALA A 126 -0.80 -11.58 -7.15
CA ALA A 126 -0.48 -12.27 -5.90
C ALA A 126 -1.62 -12.17 -4.87
N VAL A 127 -2.27 -11.01 -4.74
CA VAL A 127 -3.36 -10.82 -3.77
C VAL A 127 -4.53 -11.78 -4.02
N PRO A 128 -5.10 -11.88 -5.24
CA PRO A 128 -6.16 -12.83 -5.50
C PRO A 128 -5.77 -14.30 -5.30
N LEU A 129 -4.49 -14.64 -5.51
CA LEU A 129 -3.99 -16.01 -5.31
C LEU A 129 -3.78 -16.34 -3.83
N VAL A 130 -3.25 -15.41 -3.06
CA VAL A 130 -2.79 -15.68 -1.69
C VAL A 130 -3.91 -15.49 -0.66
N PHE A 131 -4.71 -14.43 -0.78
CA PHE A 131 -5.69 -14.09 0.25
C PHE A 131 -6.76 -15.16 0.48
N PRO A 132 -7.35 -15.81 -0.58
CA PRO A 132 -8.30 -16.90 -0.37
C PRO A 132 -7.69 -18.16 0.26
N LEU A 133 -6.36 -18.32 0.20
CA LEU A 133 -5.67 -19.43 0.88
C LEU A 133 -5.51 -19.14 2.38
N VAL A 134 -5.23 -17.88 2.69
CA VAL A 134 -5.02 -17.44 4.07
C VAL A 134 -6.34 -17.32 4.82
N GLU A 135 -7.35 -16.72 4.19
CA GLU A 135 -8.68 -16.53 4.79
C GLU A 135 -9.74 -17.18 3.89
N PRO A 136 -9.92 -18.51 4.06
CA PRO A 136 -10.90 -19.25 3.28
C PRO A 136 -12.33 -18.91 3.74
N HIS A 137 -13.19 -18.53 2.81
CA HIS A 137 -14.60 -18.32 3.07
C HIS A 137 -15.37 -19.63 3.05
N ALA A 138 -16.11 -19.94 4.11
CA ALA A 138 -16.87 -21.19 4.25
C ALA A 138 -17.89 -21.42 3.11
N ASP A 139 -18.46 -20.34 2.57
CA ASP A 139 -19.52 -20.38 1.56
C ASP A 139 -19.02 -20.36 0.12
N MET A 140 -17.70 -20.31 -0.12
CA MET A 140 -17.12 -20.18 -1.46
C MET A 140 -15.97 -21.16 -1.70
N THR A 141 -15.90 -21.68 -2.92
CA THR A 141 -14.71 -22.41 -3.36
C THR A 141 -13.53 -21.44 -3.52
N PHE A 142 -12.30 -21.95 -3.40
CA PHE A 142 -11.09 -21.19 -3.66
C PHE A 142 -11.16 -20.42 -5.00
N PHE A 143 -11.59 -21.11 -6.06
CA PHE A 143 -11.65 -20.51 -7.40
C PHE A 143 -12.68 -19.36 -7.49
N ALA A 144 -13.82 -19.49 -6.82
CA ALA A 144 -14.82 -18.44 -6.74
C ALA A 144 -14.28 -17.21 -5.96
N ALA A 145 -13.60 -17.43 -4.84
CA ALA A 145 -12.96 -16.37 -4.06
C ALA A 145 -11.83 -15.69 -4.85
N PHE A 146 -10.98 -16.48 -5.52
CA PHE A 146 -9.95 -16.00 -6.42
C PHE A 146 -10.51 -15.06 -7.49
N LEU A 147 -11.53 -15.50 -8.24
CA LEU A 147 -12.16 -14.69 -9.30
C LEU A 147 -12.81 -13.43 -8.73
N LYS A 148 -13.45 -13.52 -7.57
CA LYS A 148 -14.07 -12.38 -6.91
C LYS A 148 -13.05 -11.30 -6.55
N ILE A 149 -11.90 -11.68 -5.99
CA ILE A 149 -10.83 -10.74 -5.64
C ILE A 149 -10.14 -10.22 -6.91
N LEU A 150 -9.83 -11.12 -7.85
CA LEU A 150 -9.20 -10.76 -9.12
C LEU A 150 -10.01 -9.73 -9.90
N SER A 151 -11.34 -9.92 -10.00
CA SER A 151 -12.24 -9.00 -10.73
C SER A 151 -12.29 -7.60 -10.13
N LYS A 152 -11.90 -7.42 -8.88
CA LYS A 152 -11.85 -6.11 -8.20
C LYS A 152 -10.44 -5.52 -8.17
N VAL A 153 -9.45 -6.33 -7.75
CA VAL A 153 -8.08 -5.84 -7.52
C VAL A 153 -7.32 -5.61 -8.83
N PHE A 154 -7.47 -6.51 -9.81
CA PHE A 154 -6.77 -6.40 -11.08
C PHE A 154 -7.15 -5.13 -11.88
N PRO A 155 -8.45 -4.84 -12.11
CA PRO A 155 -8.84 -3.59 -12.75
C PRO A 155 -8.45 -2.36 -11.93
N LEU A 156 -8.58 -2.41 -10.61
CA LEU A 156 -8.24 -1.30 -9.72
C LEU A 156 -6.78 -0.87 -9.87
N LEU A 157 -5.86 -1.82 -9.99
CA LEU A 157 -4.42 -1.55 -10.04
C LEU A 157 -3.87 -1.28 -11.44
N LEU A 158 -4.42 -1.94 -12.47
CA LEU A 158 -3.84 -1.90 -13.81
C LEU A 158 -4.64 -1.03 -14.78
N PHE A 159 -5.97 -0.99 -14.67
CA PHE A 159 -6.78 -0.20 -15.60
C PHE A 159 -6.47 1.30 -15.57
N PRO A 160 -6.12 1.95 -14.43
CA PRO A 160 -5.70 3.34 -14.44
C PRO A 160 -4.48 3.62 -15.33
N PHE A 161 -3.53 2.68 -15.42
CA PHE A 161 -2.37 2.80 -16.31
C PHE A 161 -2.78 2.74 -17.78
N PHE A 162 -3.57 1.73 -18.15
CA PHE A 162 -4.05 1.59 -19.53
C PHE A 162 -4.94 2.76 -19.93
N LEU A 163 -5.80 3.25 -19.01
CA LEU A 163 -6.64 4.41 -19.26
C LEU A 163 -5.81 5.68 -19.42
N ALA A 164 -4.80 5.92 -18.60
CA ALA A 164 -3.90 7.05 -18.74
C ALA A 164 -3.19 7.04 -20.10
N TRP A 165 -2.70 5.87 -20.51
CA TRP A 165 -2.10 5.69 -21.83
C TRP A 165 -3.09 5.93 -22.96
N PHE A 166 -4.30 5.37 -22.89
CA PHE A 166 -5.37 5.58 -23.86
C PHE A 166 -5.74 7.07 -23.99
N LEU A 167 -5.97 7.76 -22.88
CA LEU A 167 -6.28 9.17 -22.87
C LEU A 167 -5.17 9.99 -23.53
N ARG A 168 -3.93 9.65 -23.29
CA ARG A 168 -2.77 10.33 -23.86
C ARG A 168 -2.72 10.20 -25.39
N VAL A 169 -2.99 9.00 -25.91
CA VAL A 169 -2.89 8.71 -27.36
C VAL A 169 -4.12 9.17 -28.12
N PHE A 170 -5.31 8.85 -27.60
CA PHE A 170 -6.57 9.05 -28.33
C PHE A 170 -7.35 10.31 -27.90
N MET A 171 -7.12 10.80 -26.66
CA MET A 171 -7.84 11.94 -26.09
C MET A 171 -6.88 12.95 -25.45
N PRO A 172 -5.91 13.53 -26.19
CA PRO A 172 -4.87 14.38 -25.60
C PRO A 172 -5.42 15.62 -24.89
N ARG A 173 -6.57 16.15 -25.32
CA ARG A 173 -7.23 17.29 -24.64
C ARG A 173 -7.65 16.92 -23.20
N VAL A 174 -8.25 15.73 -23.03
CA VAL A 174 -8.65 15.22 -21.69
C VAL A 174 -7.43 14.94 -20.85
N HIS A 175 -6.41 14.31 -21.44
CA HIS A 175 -5.14 14.04 -20.74
C HIS A 175 -4.49 15.34 -20.23
N HIS A 176 -4.37 16.39 -21.07
CA HIS A 176 -3.84 17.69 -20.65
C HIS A 176 -4.69 18.36 -19.57
N PHE A 177 -6.02 18.25 -19.65
CA PHE A 177 -6.92 18.74 -18.61
C PHE A 177 -6.64 18.05 -17.26
N LEU A 178 -6.45 16.72 -17.25
CA LEU A 178 -6.11 15.98 -16.04
C LEU A 178 -4.74 16.35 -15.49
N LEU A 179 -3.75 16.64 -16.33
CA LEU A 179 -2.43 17.12 -15.91
C LEU A 179 -2.48 18.48 -15.22
N GLY A 180 -3.49 19.30 -15.51
CA GLY A 180 -3.72 20.58 -14.83
C GLY A 180 -4.03 20.46 -13.34
N PHE A 181 -4.48 19.29 -12.88
CA PHE A 181 -4.77 19.03 -11.47
C PHE A 181 -3.53 18.53 -10.71
N HIS A 182 -2.54 19.40 -10.51
CA HIS A 182 -1.24 19.03 -9.94
C HIS A 182 -1.32 18.36 -8.58
N ASP A 183 -2.19 18.89 -7.69
CA ASP A 183 -2.29 18.46 -6.28
C ASP A 183 -3.51 17.58 -5.99
N LEU A 184 -4.38 17.36 -6.98
CA LEU A 184 -5.63 16.61 -6.77
C LEU A 184 -5.36 15.19 -6.26
N ALA A 185 -4.34 14.51 -6.79
CA ALA A 185 -3.97 13.17 -6.32
C ALA A 185 -3.60 13.16 -4.82
N PHE A 186 -2.97 14.23 -4.33
CA PHE A 186 -2.64 14.38 -2.90
C PHE A 186 -3.89 14.58 -2.05
N TYR A 187 -4.83 15.43 -2.46
CA TYR A 187 -6.09 15.62 -1.73
C TYR A 187 -6.94 14.35 -1.72
N LEU A 188 -7.06 13.66 -2.86
CA LEU A 188 -7.76 12.37 -2.94
C LEU A 188 -7.11 11.32 -2.02
N TRP A 189 -5.77 11.31 -1.93
CA TRP A 189 -5.05 10.46 -1.00
C TRP A 189 -5.41 10.80 0.45
N GLY A 190 -5.41 12.06 0.82
CA GLY A 190 -5.76 12.49 2.18
C GLY A 190 -7.18 12.09 2.58
N VAL A 191 -8.15 12.27 1.67
CA VAL A 191 -9.56 11.85 1.89
C VAL A 191 -9.65 10.32 2.03
N ALA A 192 -9.03 9.58 1.11
CA ALA A 192 -9.03 8.12 1.17
C ALA A 192 -8.35 7.60 2.43
N LEU A 193 -7.22 8.19 2.83
CA LEU A 193 -6.52 7.84 4.07
C LEU A 193 -7.39 8.10 5.30
N ALA A 194 -8.10 9.23 5.36
CA ALA A 194 -9.02 9.52 6.47
C ALA A 194 -10.14 8.47 6.57
N ILE A 195 -10.72 8.06 5.44
CA ILE A 195 -11.77 7.05 5.38
C ILE A 195 -11.25 5.69 5.88
N VAL A 196 -10.13 5.18 5.32
CA VAL A 196 -9.60 3.86 5.71
C VAL A 196 -9.02 3.85 7.13
N SER A 197 -8.45 4.97 7.60
CA SER A 197 -8.04 5.11 8.99
C SER A 197 -9.23 5.06 9.94
N GLY A 198 -10.35 5.69 9.56
CA GLY A 198 -11.61 5.59 10.29
C GLY A 198 -12.12 4.14 10.39
N GLN A 199 -11.98 3.35 9.32
CA GLN A 199 -12.31 1.91 9.34
C GLN A 199 -11.40 1.14 10.29
N THR A 200 -10.07 1.40 10.27
CA THR A 200 -9.12 0.77 11.18
C THR A 200 -9.42 1.12 12.65
N VAL A 201 -9.66 2.39 12.97
CA VAL A 201 -10.04 2.83 14.31
C VAL A 201 -11.34 2.16 14.76
N ARG A 202 -12.30 2.02 13.86
CA ARG A 202 -13.54 1.30 14.14
C ARG A 202 -13.27 -0.18 14.45
N SER A 203 -12.42 -0.84 13.65
CA SER A 203 -12.04 -2.24 13.91
C SER A 203 -11.41 -2.40 15.30
N LEU A 204 -10.50 -1.52 15.68
CA LEU A 204 -9.91 -1.48 17.02
C LEU A 204 -10.97 -1.29 18.12
N ALA A 205 -11.91 -0.36 17.91
CA ALA A 205 -12.91 0.00 18.94
C ALA A 205 -13.98 -1.08 19.17
N ILE A 206 -14.28 -1.92 18.17
CA ILE A 206 -15.24 -3.02 18.27
C ILE A 206 -14.58 -4.40 18.49
N SER A 207 -13.26 -4.46 18.38
CA SER A 207 -12.50 -5.67 18.66
C SER A 207 -12.54 -6.01 20.14
N ASP A 208 -12.72 -7.28 20.45
CA ASP A 208 -12.56 -7.83 21.80
C ASP A 208 -11.10 -8.24 22.08
N ALA A 209 -10.19 -8.00 21.13
CA ALA A 209 -8.78 -8.33 21.28
C ALA A 209 -8.11 -7.48 22.39
N PRO A 210 -7.20 -8.03 23.16
CA PRO A 210 -6.42 -7.27 24.13
C PRO A 210 -5.57 -6.19 23.44
N VAL A 211 -5.40 -5.05 24.09
CA VAL A 211 -4.56 -3.93 23.58
C VAL A 211 -3.13 -4.38 23.24
N SER A 212 -2.62 -5.41 23.94
CA SER A 212 -1.31 -6.00 23.62
C SER A 212 -1.22 -6.58 22.22
N VAL A 213 -2.33 -7.12 21.68
CA VAL A 213 -2.41 -7.64 20.31
C VAL A 213 -2.36 -6.52 19.29
N GLU A 214 -3.11 -5.46 19.52
CA GLU A 214 -3.11 -4.25 18.68
C GLU A 214 -1.71 -3.64 18.58
N ILE A 215 -1.02 -3.55 19.74
CA ILE A 215 0.37 -3.09 19.82
C ILE A 215 1.31 -4.05 19.06
N LEU A 216 1.09 -5.36 19.17
CA LEU A 216 1.91 -6.36 18.48
C LEU A 216 1.76 -6.26 16.95
N ILE A 217 0.52 -6.09 16.45
CA ILE A 217 0.25 -5.87 15.03
C ILE A 217 0.93 -4.58 14.54
N ALA A 218 0.82 -3.49 15.31
CA ALA A 218 1.45 -2.21 14.98
C ALA A 218 2.99 -2.32 14.99
N PHE A 219 3.56 -3.08 15.92
CA PHE A 219 5.00 -3.35 16.00
C PHE A 219 5.48 -4.23 14.83
N ALA A 220 4.71 -5.24 14.43
CA ALA A 220 5.01 -6.03 13.23
C ALA A 220 5.04 -5.14 11.97
N GLY A 221 4.13 -4.15 11.87
CA GLY A 221 4.15 -3.12 10.84
C GLY A 221 5.44 -2.28 10.86
N LEU A 222 5.94 -1.91 12.04
CA LEU A 222 7.23 -1.19 12.20
C LEU A 222 8.40 -2.06 11.70
N VAL A 223 8.47 -3.30 12.14
CA VAL A 223 9.52 -4.24 11.74
C VAL A 223 9.51 -4.43 10.22
N ALA A 224 8.33 -4.67 9.63
CA ALA A 224 8.18 -4.80 8.19
C ALA A 224 8.63 -3.53 7.45
N CYS A 225 8.29 -2.34 7.97
CA CYS A 225 8.68 -1.07 7.39
C CYS A 225 10.20 -0.86 7.40
N CYS A 226 10.83 -1.02 8.55
CA CYS A 226 12.29 -0.88 8.72
C CYS A 226 13.05 -1.87 7.84
N LEU A 227 12.63 -3.14 7.84
CA LEU A 227 13.23 -4.20 7.03
C LEU A 227 13.15 -3.88 5.53
N GLN A 228 11.99 -3.44 5.04
CA GLN A 228 11.79 -3.12 3.64
C GLN A 228 12.62 -1.90 3.20
N PHE A 229 12.67 -0.82 3.99
CA PHE A 229 13.55 0.30 3.69
C PHE A 229 15.03 -0.10 3.71
N PHE A 230 15.44 -0.92 4.68
CA PHE A 230 16.82 -1.39 4.79
C PHE A 230 17.22 -2.26 3.62
N LEU A 231 16.44 -3.28 3.30
CA LEU A 231 16.71 -4.20 2.19
C LEU A 231 16.65 -3.48 0.84
N GLY A 232 15.63 -2.63 0.64
CA GLY A 232 15.53 -1.84 -0.58
C GLY A 232 16.74 -0.95 -0.81
N LYS A 233 17.25 -0.28 0.25
CA LYS A 233 18.49 0.52 0.18
C LYS A 233 19.72 -0.32 -0.12
N ASN A 234 19.82 -1.50 0.47
CA ASN A 234 20.99 -2.38 0.26
C ASN A 234 20.99 -2.97 -1.14
N ILE A 235 19.84 -3.47 -1.62
CA ILE A 235 19.70 -4.02 -2.97
C ILE A 235 19.91 -2.91 -4.00
N GLY A 236 19.20 -1.80 -3.90
CA GLY A 236 19.37 -0.66 -4.82
C GLY A 236 20.78 -0.09 -4.79
N GLY A 237 21.43 -0.07 -3.61
CA GLY A 237 22.81 0.40 -3.45
C GLY A 237 23.86 -0.37 -4.24
N ARG A 238 23.64 -1.68 -4.46
CA ARG A 238 24.49 -2.50 -5.32
C ARG A 238 24.42 -2.13 -6.81
N TYR A 239 23.40 -1.37 -7.19
CA TYR A 239 23.15 -0.90 -8.55
C TYR A 239 23.23 0.63 -8.68
N ASN A 240 23.88 1.30 -7.72
CA ASN A 240 23.99 2.76 -7.65
C ASN A 240 22.64 3.51 -7.60
N ASP A 241 21.61 2.88 -7.05
CA ASP A 241 20.27 3.43 -6.96
C ASP A 241 19.65 3.23 -5.55
N ARG A 242 20.50 3.51 -4.52
CA ARG A 242 20.19 3.25 -3.11
C ARG A 242 18.91 3.93 -2.63
N ILE A 243 18.71 5.19 -3.04
CA ILE A 243 17.53 5.96 -2.62
C ILE A 243 16.29 5.38 -3.25
N SER A 244 16.29 5.18 -4.58
CA SER A 244 15.13 4.64 -5.29
C SER A 244 14.79 3.23 -4.81
N GLY A 245 15.78 2.36 -4.59
CA GLY A 245 15.55 1.01 -4.07
C GLY A 245 14.90 1.01 -2.68
N GLY A 246 15.36 1.90 -1.78
CA GLY A 246 14.77 2.06 -0.45
C GLY A 246 13.34 2.55 -0.49
N GLN A 247 13.05 3.55 -1.33
CA GLN A 247 11.71 4.09 -1.49
C GLN A 247 10.77 3.11 -2.21
N ALA A 248 11.29 2.37 -3.20
CA ALA A 248 10.54 1.39 -3.96
C ALA A 248 9.95 0.29 -3.08
N LEU A 249 10.75 -0.30 -2.21
CA LEU A 249 10.30 -1.38 -1.34
C LEU A 249 9.65 -0.86 -0.05
N GLY A 250 10.18 0.22 0.53
CA GLY A 250 9.77 0.71 1.85
C GLY A 250 8.55 1.60 1.85
N GLN A 251 8.25 2.32 0.77
CA GLN A 251 7.10 3.23 0.74
C GLN A 251 5.90 2.56 0.08
N LYS A 252 4.94 2.12 0.87
CA LYS A 252 3.77 1.34 0.45
C LYS A 252 2.52 2.19 0.21
N ASN A 253 1.66 1.74 -0.70
CA ASN A 253 0.32 2.28 -0.86
C ASN A 253 -0.58 1.81 0.29
N THR A 254 -0.47 2.48 1.42
CA THR A 254 -1.14 2.09 2.66
C THR A 254 -2.65 2.23 2.61
N VAL A 255 -3.20 3.15 1.81
CA VAL A 255 -4.66 3.24 1.60
C VAL A 255 -5.19 1.94 0.98
N LEU A 256 -4.52 1.48 -0.08
CA LEU A 256 -4.84 0.20 -0.72
C LEU A 256 -4.64 -0.97 0.25
N ALA A 257 -3.53 -0.97 1.02
CA ALA A 257 -3.22 -2.03 1.97
C ALA A 257 -4.28 -2.16 3.07
N ILE A 258 -4.69 -1.05 3.68
CA ILE A 258 -5.75 -1.02 4.70
C ILE A 258 -7.07 -1.52 4.10
N TRP A 259 -7.43 -1.01 2.90
CA TRP A 259 -8.64 -1.43 2.22
C TRP A 259 -8.64 -2.94 1.90
N MET A 260 -7.53 -3.49 1.41
CA MET A 260 -7.41 -4.93 1.12
C MET A 260 -7.50 -5.78 2.38
N ALA A 261 -6.79 -5.41 3.44
CA ALA A 261 -6.83 -6.11 4.72
C ALA A 261 -8.25 -6.12 5.28
N TYR A 262 -8.88 -4.96 5.36
CA TYR A 262 -10.23 -4.80 5.88
C TYR A 262 -11.29 -5.58 5.07
N THR A 263 -11.10 -5.67 3.74
CA THR A 263 -12.11 -6.23 2.83
C THR A 263 -11.99 -7.74 2.67
N TYR A 264 -10.77 -8.28 2.72
CA TYR A 264 -10.50 -9.66 2.30
C TYR A 264 -9.87 -10.54 3.37
N LEU A 265 -9.43 -9.97 4.50
CA LEU A 265 -8.84 -10.66 5.63
C LEU A 265 -9.58 -10.30 6.92
N ASN A 266 -9.04 -10.68 8.08
CA ASN A 266 -9.59 -10.20 9.33
C ASN A 266 -9.46 -8.66 9.42
N PRO A 267 -10.56 -7.93 9.69
CA PRO A 267 -10.52 -6.46 9.77
C PRO A 267 -9.47 -5.90 10.74
N LEU A 268 -9.14 -6.63 11.82
CA LEU A 268 -8.11 -6.22 12.78
C LEU A 268 -6.69 -6.23 12.16
N SER A 269 -6.43 -7.10 11.18
CA SER A 269 -5.15 -7.12 10.46
C SER A 269 -4.85 -5.79 9.74
N SER A 270 -5.89 -4.96 9.48
CA SER A 270 -5.74 -3.61 8.89
C SER A 270 -4.95 -2.63 9.78
N VAL A 271 -4.80 -2.93 11.09
CA VAL A 271 -3.94 -2.18 12.02
C VAL A 271 -2.48 -2.21 11.58
N GLY A 272 -2.02 -3.32 10.99
CA GLY A 272 -0.66 -3.46 10.45
C GLY A 272 -0.35 -2.37 9.41
N PRO A 273 -1.02 -2.35 8.25
CA PRO A 273 -0.82 -1.28 7.26
C PRO A 273 -1.29 0.10 7.77
N GLY A 274 -2.25 0.18 8.69
CA GLY A 274 -2.65 1.44 9.35
C GLY A 274 -1.50 2.08 10.13
N SER A 275 -0.79 1.30 10.94
CA SER A 275 0.40 1.75 11.66
C SER A 275 1.58 2.03 10.71
N TYR A 276 1.71 1.25 9.64
CA TYR A 276 2.75 1.43 8.63
C TYR A 276 2.72 2.84 8.01
N VAL A 277 1.54 3.48 7.90
CA VAL A 277 1.42 4.89 7.48
C VAL A 277 2.31 5.78 8.32
N LEU A 278 2.26 5.63 9.64
CA LEU A 278 3.06 6.43 10.57
C LEU A 278 4.55 6.14 10.40
N TRP A 279 4.91 4.87 10.36
CA TRP A 279 6.31 4.44 10.29
C TRP A 279 7.00 4.90 9.01
N GLN A 280 6.37 4.70 7.84
CA GLN A 280 6.97 5.15 6.58
C GLN A 280 7.10 6.68 6.51
N ASN A 281 6.13 7.43 7.06
CA ASN A 281 6.18 8.89 7.08
C ASN A 281 7.26 9.40 8.03
N LEU A 282 7.46 8.78 9.20
CA LEU A 282 8.56 9.10 10.11
C LEU A 282 9.92 8.85 9.45
N ILE A 283 10.10 7.70 8.80
CA ILE A 283 11.34 7.38 8.08
C ILE A 283 11.58 8.38 6.95
N ASN A 284 10.56 8.74 6.17
CA ASN A 284 10.69 9.70 5.08
C ASN A 284 11.02 11.11 5.60
N SER A 285 10.35 11.55 6.66
CA SER A 285 10.63 12.85 7.29
C SER A 285 12.06 12.92 7.83
N TRP A 286 12.53 11.86 8.47
CA TRP A 286 13.91 11.75 8.95
C TRP A 286 14.93 11.78 7.80
N GLN A 287 14.67 11.08 6.68
CA GLN A 287 15.55 11.08 5.51
C GLN A 287 15.63 12.47 4.86
N LEU A 288 14.49 13.16 4.72
CA LEU A 288 14.43 14.52 4.16
C LEU A 288 15.13 15.53 5.06
N TRP A 289 14.93 15.43 6.38
CA TRP A 289 15.63 16.26 7.36
C TRP A 289 17.16 16.06 7.28
N LYS A 290 17.62 14.79 7.25
CA LYS A 290 19.05 14.46 7.16
C LYS A 290 19.67 14.96 5.85
N LYS A 291 18.92 14.93 4.74
CA LYS A 291 19.39 15.50 3.46
C LYS A 291 19.53 17.00 3.56
N ARG A 292 18.50 17.70 4.06
CA ARG A 292 18.53 19.17 4.21
C ARG A 292 19.69 19.62 5.10
N LYS A 293 19.90 18.96 6.22
CA LYS A 293 21.01 19.27 7.12
C LYS A 293 22.38 19.17 6.43
N ARG A 294 22.59 18.16 5.60
CA ARG A 294 23.81 18.01 4.79
C ARG A 294 23.97 19.15 3.78
N GLU A 295 22.91 19.49 3.07
CA GLU A 295 22.92 20.60 2.09
C GLU A 295 23.23 21.94 2.77
N GLU A 296 22.75 22.16 4.00
CA GLU A 296 23.06 23.35 4.80
C GLU A 296 24.54 23.37 5.25
N GLU A 297 25.09 22.22 5.67
CA GLU A 297 26.50 22.08 6.04
C GLU A 297 27.44 22.31 4.83
N GLU A 298 27.09 21.74 3.66
CA GLU A 298 27.86 21.92 2.41
C GLU A 298 27.80 23.36 1.88
N ALA A 299 26.72 24.10 2.13
CA ALA A 299 26.58 25.51 1.72
C ALA A 299 27.35 26.49 2.64
N GLN A 300 27.83 26.04 3.80
CA GLN A 300 28.60 26.84 4.76
C GLN A 300 30.14 26.70 4.55
N HIS A 301 30.56 25.77 3.72
CA HIS A 301 31.95 25.51 3.32
C HIS A 301 32.21 25.84 1.86
#